data_49602b9d049d949128dfd10f7e3ba61e
#
_entry.id   49602b9d049d949128dfd10f7e3ba61e
#
_cell.length_a   1.000
_cell.length_b   1.000
_cell.length_c   1.000
_cell.angle_alpha   90.00
_cell.angle_beta   90.00
_cell.angle_gamma   90.00
#
_symmetry.space_group_name_H-M   'P 1'
#
loop_
_entity.id
_entity.type
_entity.pdbx_description
1 polymer ?
#
loop_
_entity_poly.entity_id
_entity_poly.type
_entity_poly.pdbx_seq_one_letter_code
_entity_poly.pdbx_strand_id
1 'polypeptide(L)'
;MTQLDAPPADATTDASAAEAAKTAGAAAHTKAADNATPLQGKFLRPIKITLLGAGSNFTPRLVRDFLMIEATRGGTIALVDIDEQRLGAMHQIVEKVIDQLGASGWSVISSTDRREVMKDSHYLTNCIEVSGVECVGFDNDIPLKYGVDQCIGDTIGPGGLFKTLRTVPVFLDVLRDVRELAPGAIVLNYTNPMNMLCLAAGRAVPEVPVVGLCHSVQGTSHLLAKLADVPYDELDWQCAGINHLAWFTKLEHDGKDLYTDRLYEQFRAEIAAGIAEAEAGKARHDDADPTHGCNVDDKAYEYEDLIRKDMCLHFGAFITESSGHLSEYLPYYRKSDEGRKLLRLAYHGASGSTPATGP
;
A
#
# COMPACT_ATOMS: atom_id res chain seq x y z
N MET A 1 33.54 -29.89 -11.43
CA MET A 1 34.61 -28.97 -11.07
C MET A 1 35.03 -28.28 -12.36
N THR A 2 34.50 -27.10 -12.60
CA THR A 2 35.01 -26.15 -13.61
C THR A 2 34.73 -24.77 -13.01
N GLN A 3 35.79 -24.11 -12.62
CA GLN A 3 35.84 -22.74 -12.17
C GLN A 3 35.34 -21.84 -13.30
N LEU A 4 34.34 -21.02 -13.03
CA LEU A 4 33.97 -19.89 -13.87
C LEU A 4 34.65 -18.65 -13.31
N ASP A 5 35.60 -18.13 -14.08
CA ASP A 5 36.31 -16.89 -13.80
C ASP A 5 35.32 -15.71 -13.83
N ALA A 6 35.40 -14.88 -12.79
CA ALA A 6 34.65 -13.62 -12.71
C ALA A 6 35.27 -12.58 -13.67
N PRO A 7 34.47 -11.77 -14.36
CA PRO A 7 35.00 -10.66 -15.15
C PRO A 7 35.53 -9.54 -14.26
N PRO A 8 36.50 -8.74 -14.71
CA PRO A 8 37.11 -7.67 -13.93
C PRO A 8 36.09 -6.55 -13.67
N ALA A 9 36.06 -6.09 -12.43
CA ALA A 9 35.30 -4.93 -12.01
C ALA A 9 35.96 -3.66 -12.57
N ASP A 10 35.33 -3.05 -13.57
CA ASP A 10 35.62 -1.68 -13.97
C ASP A 10 34.63 -0.75 -13.25
N ALA A 11 35.03 -0.31 -12.07
CA ALA A 11 34.25 0.56 -11.19
C ALA A 11 34.72 2.01 -11.35
N THR A 12 34.35 2.62 -12.46
CA THR A 12 34.23 4.08 -12.52
C THR A 12 32.74 4.44 -12.62
N THR A 13 32.00 4.12 -11.57
CA THR A 13 30.65 4.63 -11.40
C THR A 13 30.71 6.07 -10.94
N ASP A 14 30.18 6.87 -11.77
CA ASP A 14 29.89 8.28 -11.75
C ASP A 14 29.46 8.79 -10.34
N ALA A 15 30.44 9.22 -9.56
CA ALA A 15 30.22 9.87 -8.27
C ALA A 15 29.36 11.14 -8.40
N SER A 16 29.28 11.70 -9.61
CA SER A 16 28.48 12.88 -9.91
C SER A 16 26.97 12.63 -9.91
N ALA A 17 26.54 11.43 -10.33
CA ALA A 17 25.13 11.04 -10.32
C ALA A 17 24.62 10.74 -8.92
N ALA A 18 25.47 10.18 -8.07
CA ALA A 18 25.14 9.94 -6.66
C ALA A 18 25.08 11.23 -5.85
N GLU A 19 25.94 12.20 -6.14
CA GLU A 19 25.94 13.53 -5.53
C GLU A 19 24.75 14.38 -6.01
N ALA A 20 24.38 14.28 -7.29
CA ALA A 20 23.18 14.94 -7.84
C ALA A 20 21.89 14.34 -7.27
N ALA A 21 21.83 13.02 -7.02
CA ALA A 21 20.70 12.37 -6.38
C ALA A 21 20.59 12.76 -4.88
N LYS A 22 21.72 12.92 -4.18
CA LYS A 22 21.74 13.42 -2.81
C LYS A 22 21.28 14.89 -2.72
N THR A 23 21.70 15.75 -3.64
CA THR A 23 21.29 17.17 -3.65
C THR A 23 19.83 17.35 -4.08
N ALA A 24 19.32 16.55 -5.01
CA ALA A 24 17.90 16.56 -5.39
C ALA A 24 16.99 16.02 -4.27
N GLY A 25 17.44 14.98 -3.54
CA GLY A 25 16.73 14.47 -2.36
C GLY A 25 16.73 15.44 -1.19
N ALA A 26 17.85 16.15 -0.96
CA ALA A 26 17.95 17.13 0.12
C ALA A 26 17.13 18.41 -0.13
N ALA A 27 16.87 18.78 -1.39
CA ALA A 27 16.03 19.92 -1.73
C ALA A 27 14.52 19.65 -1.55
N ALA A 28 14.09 18.39 -1.56
CA ALA A 28 12.68 18.00 -1.37
C ALA A 28 12.29 17.86 0.11
N HIS A 29 13.24 17.87 1.05
CA HIS A 29 13.01 17.66 2.48
C HIS A 29 13.33 18.88 3.36
N THR A 30 13.29 20.09 2.81
CA THR A 30 13.33 21.27 3.65
C THR A 30 11.96 21.49 4.31
N LYS A 31 11.88 21.08 5.60
CA LYS A 31 10.96 21.64 6.59
C LYS A 31 9.45 21.46 6.34
N ALA A 32 8.99 20.24 6.38
CA ALA A 32 7.57 20.00 6.64
C ALA A 32 7.20 20.11 8.15
N ALA A 33 8.18 20.26 9.05
CA ALA A 33 7.96 20.25 10.50
C ALA A 33 7.97 21.63 11.18
N ASP A 34 8.50 22.67 10.54
CA ASP A 34 8.49 23.99 11.14
C ASP A 34 7.44 24.88 10.47
N ASN A 35 6.38 25.14 11.18
CA ASN A 35 5.22 25.94 10.81
C ASN A 35 4.25 25.21 9.89
N ALA A 36 3.49 24.29 10.46
CA ALA A 36 2.15 24.01 9.99
C ALA A 36 1.29 25.28 10.20
N THR A 37 1.59 26.33 9.47
CA THR A 37 0.55 27.25 9.04
C THR A 37 -0.39 26.34 8.28
N PRO A 38 -1.63 26.11 8.74
CA PRO A 38 -2.57 25.30 8.00
C PRO A 38 -2.55 25.85 6.59
N LEU A 39 -2.30 24.96 5.61
CA LEU A 39 -2.32 25.33 4.21
C LEU A 39 -3.54 26.21 4.03
N GLN A 40 -3.37 27.48 3.80
CA GLN A 40 -4.47 28.41 3.52
C GLN A 40 -5.13 28.12 2.16
N GLY A 41 -4.88 26.96 1.61
CA GLY A 41 -5.59 26.36 0.51
C GLY A 41 -6.91 25.78 0.94
N LYS A 42 -7.78 26.61 1.47
CA LYS A 42 -9.18 26.26 1.62
C LYS A 42 -9.72 25.97 0.22
N PHE A 43 -10.36 24.84 0.03
CA PHE A 43 -11.18 24.62 -1.15
C PHE A 43 -12.31 25.68 -1.13
N LEU A 44 -12.02 26.85 -1.64
CA LEU A 44 -12.92 28.01 -1.61
C LEU A 44 -14.10 27.86 -2.61
N ARG A 45 -14.12 26.76 -3.34
CA ARG A 45 -15.15 26.43 -4.34
C ARG A 45 -15.66 25.01 -4.11
N PRO A 46 -16.86 24.68 -4.56
CA PRO A 46 -17.31 23.30 -4.63
C PRO A 46 -16.35 22.45 -5.47
N ILE A 47 -16.07 21.22 -5.02
CA ILE A 47 -15.21 20.27 -5.72
C ILE A 47 -16.01 19.05 -6.19
N LYS A 48 -15.54 18.42 -7.25
CA LYS A 48 -16.08 17.16 -7.73
C LYS A 48 -15.01 16.08 -7.58
N ILE A 49 -15.38 14.99 -6.91
CA ILE A 49 -14.54 13.82 -6.69
C ILE A 49 -15.23 12.64 -7.34
N THR A 50 -14.56 11.97 -8.26
CA THR A 50 -15.07 10.75 -8.90
C THR A 50 -14.35 9.53 -8.33
N LEU A 51 -15.12 8.53 -7.84
CA LEU A 51 -14.60 7.25 -7.37
C LEU A 51 -14.86 6.18 -8.42
N LEU A 52 -13.81 5.59 -8.94
CA LEU A 52 -13.82 4.47 -9.88
C LEU A 52 -13.64 3.17 -9.10
N GLY A 53 -14.47 2.15 -9.35
CA GLY A 53 -14.58 0.96 -8.53
C GLY A 53 -15.34 1.24 -7.24
N ALA A 54 -16.36 2.08 -7.32
CA ALA A 54 -17.10 2.58 -6.16
C ALA A 54 -17.94 1.52 -5.44
N GLY A 55 -18.18 0.35 -6.03
CA GLY A 55 -18.79 -0.80 -5.36
C GLY A 55 -17.91 -1.43 -4.28
N SER A 56 -16.71 -0.94 -4.08
CA SER A 56 -15.78 -1.39 -3.04
C SER A 56 -16.22 -0.99 -1.63
N ASN A 57 -16.05 -1.87 -0.65
CA ASN A 57 -16.24 -1.56 0.78
C ASN A 57 -15.31 -0.44 1.29
N PHE A 58 -14.33 -0.05 0.49
CA PHE A 58 -13.43 1.07 0.78
C PHE A 58 -14.08 2.44 0.57
N THR A 59 -15.06 2.52 -0.32
CA THR A 59 -15.74 3.77 -0.72
C THR A 59 -16.31 4.58 0.46
N PRO A 60 -17.07 4.02 1.41
CA PRO A 60 -17.64 4.80 2.50
C PRO A 60 -16.58 5.45 3.40
N ARG A 61 -15.44 4.76 3.60
CA ARG A 61 -14.32 5.28 4.40
C ARG A 61 -13.66 6.46 3.69
N LEU A 62 -13.36 6.32 2.41
CA LEU A 62 -12.79 7.41 1.60
C LEU A 62 -13.71 8.62 1.56
N VAL A 63 -15.01 8.41 1.32
CA VAL A 63 -15.97 9.51 1.31
C VAL A 63 -16.03 10.21 2.65
N ARG A 64 -16.10 9.46 3.76
CA ARG A 64 -16.05 10.05 5.10
C ARG A 64 -14.81 10.92 5.28
N ASP A 65 -13.65 10.42 4.90
CA ASP A 65 -12.40 11.14 5.07
C ASP A 65 -12.35 12.41 4.22
N PHE A 66 -12.88 12.39 2.99
CA PHE A 66 -13.02 13.60 2.15
C PHE A 66 -13.96 14.64 2.78
N LEU A 67 -15.08 14.19 3.35
CA LEU A 67 -16.05 15.09 3.98
C LEU A 67 -15.53 15.71 5.28
N MET A 68 -14.58 15.04 5.95
CA MET A 68 -13.96 15.53 7.20
C MET A 68 -12.81 16.50 6.95
N ILE A 69 -12.37 16.74 5.72
CA ILE A 69 -11.35 17.76 5.43
C ILE A 69 -11.95 19.13 5.71
N GLU A 70 -11.43 19.84 6.73
CA GLU A 70 -11.98 21.10 7.25
C GLU A 70 -12.19 22.21 6.21
N ALA A 71 -11.44 22.17 5.12
CA ALA A 71 -11.49 23.18 4.07
C ALA A 71 -12.59 22.93 3.02
N THR A 72 -13.25 21.79 3.02
CA THR A 72 -14.25 21.44 2.00
C THR A 72 -15.57 22.17 2.25
N ARG A 73 -16.05 22.89 1.23
CA ARG A 73 -17.30 23.68 1.32
C ARG A 73 -18.48 23.03 0.60
N GLY A 74 -18.34 21.76 0.22
CA GLY A 74 -19.33 21.05 -0.55
C GLY A 74 -18.84 20.67 -1.95
N GLY A 75 -19.71 20.05 -2.71
CA GLY A 75 -19.40 19.58 -4.04
C GLY A 75 -20.21 18.37 -4.49
N THR A 76 -19.60 17.55 -5.34
CA THR A 76 -20.24 16.33 -5.86
C THR A 76 -19.32 15.13 -5.67
N ILE A 77 -19.87 14.07 -5.09
CA ILE A 77 -19.28 12.72 -5.11
C ILE A 77 -19.90 11.98 -6.30
N ALA A 78 -19.09 11.61 -7.28
CA ALA A 78 -19.50 10.83 -8.42
C ALA A 78 -19.02 9.39 -8.26
N LEU A 79 -19.93 8.42 -8.24
CA LEU A 79 -19.64 7.01 -8.05
C LEU A 79 -19.71 6.27 -9.38
N VAL A 80 -18.69 5.46 -9.67
CA VAL A 80 -18.63 4.65 -10.89
C VAL A 80 -18.28 3.22 -10.55
N ASP A 81 -19.10 2.29 -10.97
CA ASP A 81 -18.79 0.86 -10.91
C ASP A 81 -19.48 0.14 -12.06
N ILE A 82 -18.87 -0.93 -12.55
CA ILE A 82 -19.47 -1.76 -13.61
C ILE A 82 -20.59 -2.66 -13.09
N ASP A 83 -20.63 -2.91 -11.78
CA ASP A 83 -21.67 -3.67 -11.10
C ASP A 83 -22.78 -2.72 -10.64
N GLU A 84 -23.89 -2.70 -11.36
CA GLU A 84 -25.02 -1.83 -11.08
C GLU A 84 -25.64 -2.06 -9.70
N GLN A 85 -25.69 -3.30 -9.22
CA GLN A 85 -26.28 -3.63 -7.94
C GLN A 85 -25.40 -3.11 -6.78
N ARG A 86 -24.10 -3.33 -6.86
CA ARG A 86 -23.14 -2.80 -5.87
C ARG A 86 -23.11 -1.28 -5.89
N LEU A 87 -23.14 -0.69 -7.08
CA LEU A 87 -23.17 0.76 -7.25
C LEU A 87 -24.40 1.37 -6.60
N GLY A 88 -25.59 0.80 -6.84
CA GLY A 88 -26.84 1.26 -6.24
C GLY A 88 -26.87 1.17 -4.72
N ALA A 89 -26.34 0.08 -4.15
CA ALA A 89 -26.19 -0.05 -2.70
C ALA A 89 -25.22 0.98 -2.14
N MET A 90 -24.08 1.19 -2.82
CA MET A 90 -23.06 2.13 -2.37
C MET A 90 -23.53 3.59 -2.47
N HIS A 91 -24.31 3.93 -3.49
CA HIS A 91 -24.93 5.24 -3.60
C HIS A 91 -25.75 5.58 -2.34
N GLN A 92 -26.63 4.67 -1.91
CA GLN A 92 -27.45 4.85 -0.69
C GLN A 92 -26.59 4.95 0.58
N ILE A 93 -25.51 4.18 0.67
CA ILE A 93 -24.58 4.24 1.81
C ILE A 93 -23.88 5.60 1.87
N VAL A 94 -23.42 6.12 0.71
CA VAL A 94 -22.74 7.42 0.66
C VAL A 94 -23.71 8.56 0.98
N GLU A 95 -24.95 8.52 0.52
CA GLU A 95 -25.97 9.49 0.94
C GLU A 95 -26.16 9.51 2.46
N LYS A 96 -26.24 8.31 3.08
CA LYS A 96 -26.33 8.20 4.55
C LYS A 96 -25.09 8.76 5.26
N VAL A 97 -23.89 8.55 4.71
CA VAL A 97 -22.66 9.12 5.29
C VAL A 97 -22.71 10.65 5.24
N ILE A 98 -23.15 11.23 4.13
CA ILE A 98 -23.32 12.68 4.00
C ILE A 98 -24.31 13.22 5.03
N ASP A 99 -25.48 12.56 5.17
CA ASP A 99 -26.50 12.96 6.11
C ASP A 99 -26.03 12.87 7.57
N GLN A 100 -25.38 11.76 7.94
CA GLN A 100 -24.86 11.56 9.30
C GLN A 100 -23.78 12.56 9.69
N LEU A 101 -22.97 13.01 8.74
CA LEU A 101 -21.96 14.02 8.96
C LEU A 101 -22.50 15.46 8.87
N GLY A 102 -23.78 15.64 8.53
CA GLY A 102 -24.38 16.97 8.33
C GLY A 102 -23.76 17.73 7.16
N ALA A 103 -23.19 17.04 6.19
CA ALA A 103 -22.46 17.61 5.06
C ALA A 103 -23.40 18.05 3.93
N SER A 104 -24.38 18.88 4.24
CA SER A 104 -25.49 19.28 3.33
C SER A 104 -25.07 20.00 2.04
N GLY A 105 -23.81 20.45 1.97
CA GLY A 105 -23.25 21.07 0.74
C GLY A 105 -22.79 20.04 -0.31
N TRP A 106 -22.93 18.74 -0.05
CA TRP A 106 -22.50 17.68 -0.93
C TRP A 106 -23.69 16.97 -1.59
N SER A 107 -23.50 16.56 -2.85
CA SER A 107 -24.43 15.74 -3.60
C SER A 107 -23.75 14.46 -4.11
N VAL A 108 -24.55 13.42 -4.36
CA VAL A 108 -24.10 12.15 -4.94
C VAL A 108 -24.71 11.95 -6.31
N ILE A 109 -23.90 11.50 -7.25
CA ILE A 109 -24.35 11.01 -8.57
C ILE A 109 -23.68 9.68 -8.84
N SER A 110 -24.26 8.80 -9.63
CA SER A 110 -23.67 7.52 -9.98
C SER A 110 -24.02 7.10 -11.39
N SER A 111 -23.12 6.39 -12.06
CA SER A 111 -23.35 5.75 -13.34
C SER A 111 -22.42 4.56 -13.54
N THR A 112 -22.88 3.55 -14.28
CA THR A 112 -22.02 2.45 -14.74
C THR A 112 -21.11 2.88 -15.90
N ASP A 113 -21.44 3.96 -16.60
CA ASP A 113 -20.57 4.61 -17.58
C ASP A 113 -19.83 5.79 -16.93
N ARG A 114 -18.52 5.64 -16.74
CA ARG A 114 -17.67 6.68 -16.16
C ARG A 114 -17.70 8.01 -16.92
N ARG A 115 -17.93 7.95 -18.25
CA ARG A 115 -17.93 9.15 -19.09
C ARG A 115 -19.10 10.09 -18.79
N GLU A 116 -20.23 9.55 -18.31
CA GLU A 116 -21.40 10.35 -17.95
C GLU A 116 -21.18 11.23 -16.72
N VAL A 117 -20.37 10.75 -15.75
CA VAL A 117 -20.24 11.41 -14.46
C VAL A 117 -18.84 11.97 -14.17
N MET A 118 -17.83 11.61 -14.97
CA MET A 118 -16.43 12.02 -14.76
C MET A 118 -16.16 13.48 -15.17
N LYS A 119 -16.96 14.03 -16.08
CA LYS A 119 -16.71 15.37 -16.63
C LYS A 119 -16.51 16.41 -15.51
N ASP A 120 -15.52 17.28 -15.69
CA ASP A 120 -15.18 18.38 -14.78
C ASP A 120 -14.79 17.93 -13.35
N SER A 121 -14.34 16.68 -13.17
CA SER A 121 -13.81 16.22 -11.90
C SER A 121 -12.49 16.92 -11.57
N HIS A 122 -12.29 17.23 -10.30
CA HIS A 122 -11.04 17.80 -9.78
C HIS A 122 -10.10 16.71 -9.30
N TYR A 123 -10.68 15.66 -8.72
CA TYR A 123 -9.97 14.48 -8.23
C TYR A 123 -10.68 13.22 -8.69
N LEU A 124 -9.90 12.21 -9.02
CA LEU A 124 -10.42 10.87 -9.27
C LEU A 124 -9.73 9.89 -8.33
N THR A 125 -10.49 9.07 -7.65
CA THR A 125 -9.96 7.97 -6.84
C THR A 125 -10.13 6.67 -7.61
N ASN A 126 -9.04 5.97 -7.89
CA ASN A 126 -9.06 4.71 -8.62
C ASN A 126 -8.90 3.53 -7.66
N CYS A 127 -9.95 2.72 -7.55
CA CYS A 127 -10.03 1.53 -6.71
C CYS A 127 -10.58 0.33 -7.51
N ILE A 128 -10.29 0.27 -8.82
CA ILE A 128 -10.79 -0.81 -9.69
C ILE A 128 -10.09 -2.13 -9.42
N GLU A 129 -10.81 -3.24 -9.55
CA GLU A 129 -10.25 -4.59 -9.61
C GLU A 129 -10.65 -5.22 -10.95
N VAL A 130 -9.68 -5.39 -11.83
CA VAL A 130 -9.92 -5.94 -13.17
C VAL A 130 -9.93 -7.45 -13.11
N SER A 131 -11.00 -8.05 -13.64
CA SER A 131 -11.24 -9.50 -13.69
C SER A 131 -11.69 -10.14 -12.37
N GLY A 132 -11.93 -9.33 -11.34
CA GLY A 132 -12.48 -9.79 -10.07
C GLY A 132 -11.57 -10.67 -9.22
N VAL A 133 -12.07 -11.06 -8.07
CA VAL A 133 -11.33 -11.83 -7.05
C VAL A 133 -10.94 -13.23 -7.54
N GLU A 134 -11.70 -13.83 -8.46
CA GLU A 134 -11.41 -15.16 -9.01
C GLU A 134 -10.04 -15.23 -9.69
N CYS A 135 -9.61 -14.15 -10.35
CA CYS A 135 -8.29 -14.08 -10.97
C CYS A 135 -7.14 -14.10 -9.96
N VAL A 136 -7.36 -13.66 -8.73
CA VAL A 136 -6.37 -13.74 -7.65
C VAL A 136 -6.01 -15.19 -7.35
N GLY A 137 -7.01 -16.08 -7.36
CA GLY A 137 -6.76 -17.52 -7.24
C GLY A 137 -5.81 -18.03 -8.34
N PHE A 138 -6.05 -17.66 -9.60
CA PHE A 138 -5.17 -18.05 -10.70
C PHE A 138 -3.77 -17.46 -10.59
N ASP A 139 -3.65 -16.20 -10.14
CA ASP A 139 -2.38 -15.52 -9.94
C ASP A 139 -1.50 -16.21 -8.88
N ASN A 140 -2.10 -16.93 -7.93
CA ASN A 140 -1.39 -17.68 -6.90
C ASN A 140 -1.23 -19.17 -7.27
N ASP A 141 -2.30 -19.83 -7.68
CA ASP A 141 -2.32 -21.30 -7.88
C ASP A 141 -1.50 -21.74 -9.09
N ILE A 142 -1.46 -20.94 -10.16
CA ILE A 142 -0.69 -21.30 -11.36
C ILE A 142 0.82 -21.22 -11.07
N PRO A 143 1.36 -20.12 -10.52
CA PRO A 143 2.79 -20.06 -10.17
C PRO A 143 3.21 -21.14 -9.16
N LEU A 144 2.34 -21.48 -8.21
CA LEU A 144 2.61 -22.51 -7.21
C LEU A 144 2.92 -23.86 -7.86
N LYS A 145 2.25 -24.22 -8.98
CA LYS A 145 2.53 -25.47 -9.75
C LYS A 145 3.95 -25.52 -10.29
N TYR A 146 4.61 -24.37 -10.42
CA TYR A 146 5.99 -24.24 -10.88
C TYR A 146 6.97 -23.91 -9.74
N GLY A 147 6.55 -24.11 -8.49
CA GLY A 147 7.38 -23.90 -7.29
C GLY A 147 7.55 -22.44 -6.89
N VAL A 148 6.73 -21.53 -7.44
CA VAL A 148 6.70 -20.13 -7.04
C VAL A 148 5.55 -19.94 -6.06
N ASP A 149 5.87 -19.97 -4.77
CA ASP A 149 4.93 -19.76 -3.68
C ASP A 149 4.76 -18.27 -3.41
N GLN A 150 3.54 -17.75 -3.57
CA GLN A 150 3.14 -16.37 -3.32
C GLN A 150 2.13 -16.32 -2.18
N CYS A 151 2.01 -15.16 -1.54
CA CYS A 151 1.04 -14.90 -0.48
C CYS A 151 -0.11 -14.03 -0.99
N ILE A 152 0.24 -12.90 -1.57
CA ILE A 152 -0.68 -11.88 -2.07
C ILE A 152 -0.71 -11.87 -3.60
N GLY A 153 0.45 -11.92 -4.24
CA GLY A 153 0.59 -12.01 -5.70
C GLY A 153 0.15 -10.75 -6.45
N ASP A 154 0.12 -9.57 -5.81
CA ASP A 154 -0.49 -8.37 -6.39
C ASP A 154 0.49 -7.24 -6.75
N THR A 155 1.78 -7.40 -6.47
CA THR A 155 2.76 -6.30 -6.61
C THR A 155 3.90 -6.65 -7.54
N ILE A 156 4.65 -7.71 -7.26
CA ILE A 156 5.76 -8.23 -8.07
C ILE A 156 5.61 -9.75 -8.27
N GLY A 157 6.55 -10.35 -9.00
CA GLY A 157 6.47 -11.78 -9.30
C GLY A 157 5.44 -12.10 -10.40
N PRO A 158 5.15 -13.40 -10.63
CA PRO A 158 4.22 -13.81 -11.69
C PRO A 158 2.81 -13.24 -11.52
N GLY A 159 2.25 -13.28 -10.31
CA GLY A 159 0.93 -12.73 -10.03
C GLY A 159 0.86 -11.24 -10.32
N GLY A 160 1.81 -10.45 -9.80
CA GLY A 160 1.92 -9.02 -10.09
C GLY A 160 2.06 -8.72 -11.57
N LEU A 161 2.83 -9.54 -12.31
CA LEU A 161 2.98 -9.39 -13.76
C LEU A 161 1.65 -9.62 -14.49
N PHE A 162 0.94 -10.72 -14.25
CA PHE A 162 -0.31 -11.02 -14.93
C PHE A 162 -1.41 -10.04 -14.53
N LYS A 163 -1.48 -9.65 -13.27
CA LYS A 163 -2.39 -8.58 -12.82
C LYS A 163 -2.09 -7.25 -13.53
N THR A 164 -0.82 -6.90 -13.72
CA THR A 164 -0.39 -5.74 -14.51
C THR A 164 -0.90 -5.81 -15.95
N LEU A 165 -0.69 -6.94 -16.63
CA LEU A 165 -1.05 -7.10 -18.04
C LEU A 165 -2.56 -6.94 -18.29
N ARG A 166 -3.42 -7.32 -17.35
CA ARG A 166 -4.86 -7.15 -17.48
C ARG A 166 -5.37 -5.79 -16.98
N THR A 167 -4.68 -5.16 -16.01
CA THR A 167 -5.15 -3.91 -15.40
C THR A 167 -4.69 -2.66 -16.14
N VAL A 168 -3.42 -2.64 -16.62
CA VAL A 168 -2.86 -1.48 -17.31
C VAL A 168 -3.68 -1.01 -18.51
N PRO A 169 -4.15 -1.86 -19.43
CA PRO A 169 -4.96 -1.41 -20.56
C PRO A 169 -6.21 -0.64 -20.11
N VAL A 170 -6.93 -1.18 -19.13
CA VAL A 170 -8.15 -0.55 -18.57
C VAL A 170 -7.82 0.78 -17.89
N PHE A 171 -6.75 0.81 -17.12
CA PHE A 171 -6.33 2.02 -16.42
C PHE A 171 -5.89 3.12 -17.40
N LEU A 172 -5.18 2.77 -18.45
CA LEU A 172 -4.79 3.75 -19.48
C LEU A 172 -5.99 4.30 -20.24
N ASP A 173 -7.03 3.49 -20.47
CA ASP A 173 -8.28 3.98 -21.08
C ASP A 173 -9.00 4.97 -20.14
N VAL A 174 -9.02 4.69 -18.83
CA VAL A 174 -9.50 5.64 -17.83
C VAL A 174 -8.72 6.95 -17.90
N LEU A 175 -7.39 6.91 -17.95
CA LEU A 175 -6.56 8.12 -18.01
C LEU A 175 -6.77 8.94 -19.29
N ARG A 176 -7.05 8.29 -20.42
CA ARG A 176 -7.43 8.97 -21.68
C ARG A 176 -8.74 9.72 -21.53
N ASP A 177 -9.74 9.09 -20.88
CA ASP A 177 -11.01 9.76 -20.57
C ASP A 177 -10.81 10.91 -19.57
N VAL A 178 -9.96 10.77 -18.56
CA VAL A 178 -9.60 11.86 -17.65
C VAL A 178 -9.00 13.04 -18.41
N ARG A 179 -8.05 12.78 -19.31
CA ARG A 179 -7.43 13.82 -20.14
C ARG A 179 -8.45 14.59 -20.97
N GLU A 180 -9.47 13.88 -21.50
CA GLU A 180 -10.50 14.48 -22.34
C GLU A 180 -11.57 15.21 -21.53
N LEU A 181 -12.09 14.59 -20.46
CA LEU A 181 -13.29 15.02 -19.76
C LEU A 181 -13.03 15.83 -18.49
N ALA A 182 -11.86 15.66 -17.90
CA ALA A 182 -11.47 16.32 -16.67
C ALA A 182 -10.00 16.79 -16.72
N PRO A 183 -9.62 17.63 -17.71
CA PRO A 183 -8.24 18.08 -17.86
C PRO A 183 -7.78 18.83 -16.61
N GLY A 184 -6.63 18.45 -16.07
CA GLY A 184 -6.08 19.00 -14.83
C GLY A 184 -6.55 18.32 -13.55
N ALA A 185 -7.38 17.29 -13.63
CA ALA A 185 -7.72 16.45 -12.48
C ALA A 185 -6.51 15.64 -12.02
N ILE A 186 -6.43 15.40 -10.71
CA ILE A 186 -5.42 14.52 -10.10
C ILE A 186 -6.05 13.15 -9.87
N VAL A 187 -5.36 12.10 -10.32
CA VAL A 187 -5.78 10.71 -10.09
C VAL A 187 -5.05 10.15 -8.87
N LEU A 188 -5.82 9.76 -7.85
CA LEU A 188 -5.40 9.11 -6.64
C LEU A 188 -5.56 7.59 -6.82
N ASN A 189 -4.48 6.90 -7.06
CA ASN A 189 -4.52 5.47 -7.40
C ASN A 189 -4.29 4.59 -6.18
N TYR A 190 -5.30 3.80 -5.80
CA TYR A 190 -5.24 2.76 -4.77
C TYR A 190 -5.15 1.34 -5.35
N THR A 191 -5.29 1.21 -6.67
CA THR A 191 -5.26 -0.10 -7.35
C THR A 191 -3.84 -0.62 -7.46
N ASN A 192 -3.66 -1.91 -7.18
CA ASN A 192 -2.41 -2.65 -7.41
C ASN A 192 -2.42 -3.36 -8.78
N PRO A 193 -1.22 -3.61 -9.34
CA PRO A 193 0.13 -3.25 -8.87
C PRO A 193 0.46 -1.77 -9.04
N MET A 194 0.49 -1.04 -7.95
CA MET A 194 0.58 0.43 -7.96
C MET A 194 1.79 0.95 -8.73
N ASN A 195 2.97 0.34 -8.53
CA ASN A 195 4.19 0.76 -9.22
C ASN A 195 4.05 0.65 -10.74
N MET A 196 3.49 -0.46 -11.23
CA MET A 196 3.32 -0.72 -12.64
C MET A 196 2.31 0.25 -13.25
N LEU A 197 1.22 0.51 -12.54
CA LEU A 197 0.19 1.45 -12.98
C LEU A 197 0.72 2.89 -13.04
N CYS A 198 1.41 3.34 -11.99
CA CYS A 198 2.02 4.68 -11.97
C CYS A 198 3.10 4.83 -13.06
N LEU A 199 3.92 3.80 -13.27
CA LEU A 199 4.93 3.82 -14.33
C LEU A 199 4.31 3.85 -15.73
N ALA A 200 3.26 3.03 -15.97
CA ALA A 200 2.54 3.01 -17.22
C ALA A 200 1.83 4.34 -17.49
N ALA A 201 1.20 4.93 -16.48
CA ALA A 201 0.58 6.25 -16.56
C ALA A 201 1.59 7.33 -16.98
N GLY A 202 2.69 7.44 -16.26
CA GLY A 202 3.72 8.45 -16.53
C GLY A 202 4.39 8.32 -17.90
N ARG A 203 4.40 7.10 -18.48
CA ARG A 203 4.93 6.88 -19.84
C ARG A 203 3.92 7.09 -20.95
N ALA A 204 2.67 6.68 -20.73
CA ALA A 204 1.65 6.64 -21.79
C ALA A 204 0.73 7.87 -21.81
N VAL A 205 0.46 8.48 -20.65
CA VAL A 205 -0.43 9.64 -20.49
C VAL A 205 0.17 10.62 -19.47
N PRO A 206 1.37 11.18 -19.73
CA PRO A 206 2.09 12.02 -18.77
C PRO A 206 1.38 13.33 -18.43
N GLU A 207 0.38 13.73 -19.22
CA GLU A 207 -0.41 14.94 -19.00
C GLU A 207 -1.40 14.81 -17.81
N VAL A 208 -1.72 13.57 -17.39
CA VAL A 208 -2.60 13.30 -16.26
C VAL A 208 -1.75 12.99 -15.02
N PRO A 209 -1.78 13.85 -14.00
CA PRO A 209 -1.07 13.58 -12.75
C PRO A 209 -1.66 12.36 -12.04
N VAL A 210 -0.84 11.34 -11.80
CA VAL A 210 -1.23 10.13 -11.04
C VAL A 210 -0.39 10.03 -9.79
N VAL A 211 -1.03 9.90 -8.64
CA VAL A 211 -0.39 9.69 -7.34
C VAL A 211 -0.79 8.32 -6.84
N GLY A 212 0.19 7.44 -6.63
CA GLY A 212 -0.03 6.14 -5.98
C GLY A 212 -0.16 6.31 -4.47
N LEU A 213 -1.18 5.71 -3.88
CA LEU A 213 -1.46 5.77 -2.46
C LEU A 213 -1.57 4.37 -1.86
N CYS A 214 -0.94 4.18 -0.69
CA CYS A 214 -1.02 2.96 0.08
C CYS A 214 -1.05 3.28 1.57
N HIS A 215 -1.76 2.47 2.35
CA HIS A 215 -1.82 2.63 3.81
C HIS A 215 -0.54 2.16 4.51
N SER A 216 0.27 1.33 3.85
CA SER A 216 1.38 0.63 4.49
C SER A 216 2.47 1.55 5.04
N VAL A 217 2.77 2.66 4.36
CA VAL A 217 3.77 3.62 4.86
C VAL A 217 3.26 4.28 6.14
N GLN A 218 2.02 4.78 6.12
CA GLN A 218 1.41 5.43 7.28
C GLN A 218 1.21 4.44 8.43
N GLY A 219 0.62 3.27 8.16
CA GLY A 219 0.41 2.25 9.19
C GLY A 219 1.71 1.77 9.82
N THR A 220 2.76 1.55 9.02
CA THR A 220 4.06 1.11 9.54
C THR A 220 4.78 2.23 10.30
N SER A 221 4.68 3.50 9.89
CA SER A 221 5.29 4.59 10.67
C SER A 221 4.65 4.73 12.06
N HIS A 222 3.32 4.60 12.16
CA HIS A 222 2.63 4.54 13.46
C HIS A 222 3.04 3.33 14.30
N LEU A 223 3.16 2.15 13.66
CA LEU A 223 3.64 0.95 14.33
C LEU A 223 5.05 1.14 14.89
N LEU A 224 5.97 1.72 14.10
CA LEU A 224 7.34 1.98 14.54
C LEU A 224 7.42 2.98 15.70
N ALA A 225 6.59 4.02 15.69
CA ALA A 225 6.46 4.93 16.82
C ALA A 225 6.04 4.20 18.10
N LYS A 226 5.03 3.31 17.98
CA LYS A 226 4.55 2.48 19.10
C LYS A 226 5.63 1.49 19.59
N LEU A 227 6.32 0.80 18.68
CA LEU A 227 7.40 -0.15 19.05
C LEU A 227 8.57 0.56 19.72
N ALA A 228 8.89 1.78 19.28
CA ALA A 228 9.93 2.59 19.87
C ALA A 228 9.48 3.35 21.14
N ASP A 229 8.19 3.27 21.50
CA ASP A 229 7.61 4.03 22.62
C ASP A 229 7.88 5.56 22.50
N VAL A 230 7.58 6.11 21.30
CA VAL A 230 7.78 7.53 20.95
C VAL A 230 6.45 8.11 20.46
N PRO A 231 6.08 9.34 20.85
CA PRO A 231 4.94 10.02 20.25
C PRO A 231 5.10 10.14 18.73
N TYR A 232 4.04 9.85 17.98
CA TYR A 232 4.13 9.81 16.51
C TYR A 232 4.51 11.15 15.89
N ASP A 233 4.06 12.25 16.44
CA ASP A 233 4.35 13.61 16.02
C ASP A 233 5.80 14.06 16.30
N GLU A 234 6.52 13.31 17.14
CA GLU A 234 7.94 13.52 17.44
C GLU A 234 8.87 12.57 16.66
N LEU A 235 8.28 11.62 15.91
CA LEU A 235 9.05 10.66 15.13
C LEU A 235 9.57 11.29 13.83
N ASP A 236 10.88 11.34 13.64
CA ASP A 236 11.52 11.74 12.38
C ASP A 236 11.89 10.49 11.57
N TRP A 237 11.28 10.35 10.39
CA TRP A 237 11.45 9.18 9.56
C TRP A 237 11.53 9.48 8.08
N GLN A 238 12.20 8.60 7.34
CA GLN A 238 12.23 8.60 5.89
C GLN A 238 11.95 7.19 5.39
N CYS A 239 11.15 7.09 4.33
CA CYS A 239 10.81 5.82 3.70
C CYS A 239 11.12 5.90 2.20
N ALA A 240 11.81 4.89 1.67
CA ALA A 240 12.20 4.81 0.26
C ALA A 240 12.06 3.39 -0.27
N GLY A 241 11.61 3.27 -1.51
CA GLY A 241 11.39 1.99 -2.17
C GLY A 241 10.17 2.00 -3.08
N ILE A 242 9.69 0.82 -3.43
CA ILE A 242 8.47 0.65 -4.21
C ILE A 242 7.29 0.31 -3.30
N ASN A 243 6.07 0.44 -3.81
CA ASN A 243 4.87 0.04 -3.07
C ASN A 243 5.01 -1.39 -2.55
N HIS A 244 4.62 -1.63 -1.31
CA HIS A 244 4.71 -2.89 -0.56
C HIS A 244 6.13 -3.41 -0.31
N LEU A 245 7.17 -2.73 -0.83
CA LEU A 245 8.57 -3.06 -0.62
C LEU A 245 9.39 -1.78 -0.49
N ALA A 246 9.03 -0.94 0.48
CA ALA A 246 9.77 0.27 0.84
C ALA A 246 10.34 0.13 2.25
N TRP A 247 11.44 0.81 2.50
CA TRP A 247 12.26 0.68 3.71
C TRP A 247 12.28 2.00 4.46
N PHE A 248 12.14 1.96 5.77
CA PHE A 248 12.34 3.12 6.65
C PHE A 248 13.83 3.34 6.84
N THR A 249 14.43 4.07 5.92
CA THR A 249 15.88 4.31 5.88
C THR A 249 16.38 5.27 6.95
N LYS A 250 15.46 6.01 7.57
CA LYS A 250 15.70 6.87 8.73
C LYS A 250 14.59 6.66 9.73
N LEU A 251 14.94 6.55 11.01
CA LEU A 251 14.01 6.47 12.12
C LEU A 251 14.66 7.05 13.37
N GLU A 252 14.30 8.28 13.69
CA GLU A 252 14.95 9.04 14.77
C GLU A 252 13.94 9.71 15.70
N HIS A 253 14.36 9.93 16.95
CA HIS A 253 13.67 10.77 17.92
C HIS A 253 14.73 11.54 18.70
N ASP A 254 14.57 12.86 18.83
CA ASP A 254 15.55 13.75 19.45
C ASP A 254 16.98 13.59 18.91
N GLY A 255 17.12 13.32 17.62
CA GLY A 255 18.39 13.14 16.94
C GLY A 255 19.10 11.81 17.25
N LYS A 256 18.43 10.85 17.91
CA LYS A 256 18.93 9.50 18.17
C LYS A 256 18.33 8.51 17.20
N ASP A 257 19.15 7.66 16.63
CA ASP A 257 18.71 6.55 15.79
C ASP A 257 18.03 5.47 16.65
N LEU A 258 16.75 5.27 16.44
CA LEU A 258 15.92 4.34 17.20
C LEU A 258 16.20 2.87 16.88
N TYR A 259 16.79 2.57 15.73
CA TYR A 259 17.18 1.21 15.39
C TYR A 259 18.27 0.69 16.34
N THR A 260 19.35 1.44 16.48
CA THR A 260 20.50 1.07 17.32
C THR A 260 20.25 1.31 18.80
N ASP A 261 19.47 2.33 19.13
CA ASP A 261 19.16 2.66 20.53
C ASP A 261 18.27 1.61 21.20
N ARG A 262 17.32 1.03 20.45
CA ARG A 262 16.23 0.23 21.04
C ARG A 262 15.76 -0.96 20.20
N LEU A 263 15.42 -0.73 18.93
CA LEU A 263 14.60 -1.69 18.17
C LEU A 263 15.35 -2.98 17.82
N TYR A 264 16.64 -2.94 17.52
CA TYR A 264 17.39 -4.14 17.16
C TYR A 264 17.46 -5.14 18.33
N GLU A 265 17.65 -4.66 19.55
CA GLU A 265 17.70 -5.54 20.74
C GLU A 265 16.31 -6.13 21.01
N GLN A 266 15.27 -5.29 20.95
CA GLN A 266 13.90 -5.73 21.10
C GLN A 266 13.53 -6.80 20.06
N PHE A 267 13.83 -6.58 18.78
CA PHE A 267 13.50 -7.52 17.70
C PHE A 267 14.22 -8.86 17.86
N ARG A 268 15.48 -8.87 18.28
CA ARG A 268 16.20 -10.11 18.59
C ARG A 268 15.52 -10.90 19.70
N ALA A 269 15.10 -10.22 20.77
CA ALA A 269 14.42 -10.85 21.89
C ALA A 269 13.07 -11.44 21.49
N GLU A 270 12.26 -10.69 20.71
CA GLU A 270 10.95 -11.12 20.25
C GLU A 270 11.03 -12.31 19.28
N ILE A 271 12.01 -12.30 18.36
CA ILE A 271 12.24 -13.43 17.45
C ILE A 271 12.65 -14.68 18.24
N ALA A 272 13.57 -14.55 19.18
CA ALA A 272 14.03 -15.67 20.02
C ALA A 272 12.87 -16.25 20.87
N ALA A 273 12.04 -15.40 21.46
CA ALA A 273 10.85 -15.79 22.21
C ALA A 273 9.85 -16.52 21.32
N GLY A 274 9.59 -15.99 20.11
CA GLY A 274 8.72 -16.60 19.13
C GLY A 274 9.15 -18.01 18.73
N ILE A 275 10.41 -18.19 18.43
CA ILE A 275 10.99 -19.50 18.09
C ILE A 275 10.85 -20.49 19.26
N ALA A 276 11.21 -20.05 20.48
CA ALA A 276 11.13 -20.90 21.67
C ALA A 276 9.70 -21.36 21.99
N GLU A 277 8.70 -20.49 21.81
CA GLU A 277 7.29 -20.85 21.99
C GLU A 277 6.82 -21.88 20.94
N ALA A 278 7.27 -21.75 19.71
CA ALA A 278 6.93 -22.72 18.67
C ALA A 278 7.56 -24.06 18.91
N GLU A 279 8.82 -24.11 19.34
CA GLU A 279 9.51 -25.35 19.72
C GLU A 279 8.86 -26.05 20.93
N ALA A 280 8.30 -25.25 21.86
CA ALA A 280 7.52 -25.77 22.99
C ALA A 280 6.15 -26.32 22.63
N GLY A 281 5.76 -26.33 21.34
CA GLY A 281 4.45 -26.84 20.87
C GLY A 281 3.28 -26.00 21.35
N LYS A 282 3.49 -24.78 21.77
CA LYS A 282 2.42 -23.82 22.05
C LYS A 282 1.85 -23.39 20.71
N ALA A 283 0.80 -24.10 20.27
CA ALA A 283 0.04 -23.71 19.11
C ALA A 283 -0.42 -22.26 19.28
N ARG A 284 -0.03 -21.42 18.36
CA ARG A 284 -0.54 -20.06 18.29
C ARG A 284 -1.83 -20.07 17.50
N HIS A 285 -2.87 -19.61 18.16
CA HIS A 285 -4.17 -19.22 17.61
C HIS A 285 -4.60 -19.93 16.31
N ASP A 286 -5.20 -21.11 16.44
CA ASP A 286 -6.00 -21.75 15.38
C ASP A 286 -7.30 -20.97 15.07
N ASP A 287 -7.58 -19.89 15.78
CA ASP A 287 -8.82 -19.09 15.71
C ASP A 287 -8.64 -17.68 15.12
N ALA A 288 -7.49 -17.35 14.55
CA ALA A 288 -7.32 -16.06 13.89
C ALA A 288 -8.12 -16.05 12.59
N ASP A 289 -9.20 -15.27 12.58
CA ASP A 289 -10.02 -14.98 11.41
C ASP A 289 -9.14 -14.55 10.22
N PRO A 290 -9.10 -15.31 9.12
CA PRO A 290 -8.31 -14.98 7.94
C PRO A 290 -8.75 -13.69 7.24
N THR A 291 -9.84 -13.06 7.71
CA THR A 291 -10.35 -11.79 7.17
C THR A 291 -9.71 -10.55 7.79
N HIS A 292 -8.79 -10.68 8.76
CA HIS A 292 -8.08 -9.56 9.37
C HIS A 292 -6.94 -9.05 8.46
N GLY A 293 -7.31 -8.62 7.29
CA GLY A 293 -6.49 -7.69 6.51
C GLY A 293 -6.43 -6.34 7.23
N CYS A 294 -5.26 -5.96 7.73
CA CYS A 294 -4.92 -4.59 8.14
C CYS A 294 -5.72 -3.94 9.29
N ASN A 295 -6.35 -4.69 10.17
CA ASN A 295 -6.94 -4.10 11.38
C ASN A 295 -5.90 -4.07 12.50
N VAL A 296 -5.61 -2.85 12.95
CA VAL A 296 -4.59 -2.45 13.93
C VAL A 296 -5.07 -2.68 15.36
N ASP A 297 -5.65 -3.85 15.70
CA ASP A 297 -5.99 -4.19 17.07
C ASP A 297 -4.90 -5.05 17.73
N ASP A 298 -4.25 -4.44 18.51
CA ASP A 298 -3.23 -4.41 19.59
C ASP A 298 -2.50 -5.68 20.02
N LYS A 299 -2.90 -6.91 19.75
CA LYS A 299 -2.21 -8.10 20.29
C LYS A 299 -1.74 -9.13 19.27
N ALA A 300 -2.32 -9.16 18.09
CA ALA A 300 -1.92 -10.08 17.03
C ALA A 300 -0.58 -9.68 16.37
N TYR A 301 -0.25 -8.39 16.39
CA TYR A 301 0.92 -7.83 15.70
C TYR A 301 2.29 -8.19 16.30
N GLU A 302 2.39 -8.51 17.57
CA GLU A 302 3.70 -8.79 18.19
C GLU A 302 4.42 -9.98 17.53
N TYR A 303 3.66 -10.95 17.06
CA TYR A 303 4.19 -12.17 16.47
C TYR A 303 4.05 -12.24 14.95
N GLU A 304 3.11 -11.52 14.36
CA GLU A 304 2.89 -11.48 12.92
C GLU A 304 4.01 -10.79 12.16
N ASP A 305 4.77 -9.92 12.84
CA ASP A 305 5.85 -9.14 12.24
C ASP A 305 7.25 -9.76 12.34
N LEU A 306 7.37 -11.03 12.74
CA LEU A 306 8.67 -11.69 12.90
C LEU A 306 9.52 -11.63 11.62
N ILE A 307 8.91 -11.76 10.43
CA ILE A 307 9.62 -11.67 9.14
C ILE A 307 10.17 -10.26 8.92
N ARG A 308 9.37 -9.22 9.19
CA ARG A 308 9.81 -7.83 9.03
C ARG A 308 10.91 -7.47 10.03
N LYS A 309 10.80 -7.97 11.27
CA LYS A 309 11.80 -7.79 12.32
C LYS A 309 13.11 -8.49 11.99
N ASP A 310 13.04 -9.74 11.50
CA ASP A 310 14.19 -10.50 11.05
C ASP A 310 14.92 -9.82 9.89
N MET A 311 14.16 -9.40 8.88
CA MET A 311 14.73 -8.62 7.76
C MET A 311 15.32 -7.29 8.20
N CYS A 312 14.70 -6.61 9.17
CA CYS A 312 15.25 -5.38 9.72
C CYS A 312 16.64 -5.61 10.35
N LEU A 313 16.82 -6.73 11.06
CA LEU A 313 18.12 -7.09 11.64
C LEU A 313 19.18 -7.40 10.58
N HIS A 314 18.78 -7.94 9.44
CA HIS A 314 19.70 -8.28 8.35
C HIS A 314 20.04 -7.09 7.45
N PHE A 315 19.08 -6.21 7.18
CA PHE A 315 19.23 -5.10 6.22
C PHE A 315 19.39 -3.73 6.88
N GLY A 316 19.20 -3.63 8.18
CA GLY A 316 19.39 -2.38 8.93
C GLY A 316 18.25 -1.37 8.80
N ALA A 317 17.11 -1.76 8.23
CA ALA A 317 15.95 -0.89 8.09
C ALA A 317 14.65 -1.70 8.12
N PHE A 318 13.59 -1.16 8.72
CA PHE A 318 12.29 -1.80 8.76
C PHE A 318 11.53 -1.58 7.46
N ILE A 319 10.73 -2.56 7.05
CA ILE A 319 10.03 -2.55 5.78
C ILE A 319 8.54 -2.26 5.94
N THR A 320 7.94 -1.62 4.94
CA THR A 320 6.49 -1.41 4.85
C THR A 320 5.74 -2.72 4.65
N GLU A 321 4.43 -2.68 4.79
CA GLU A 321 3.50 -3.79 4.63
C GLU A 321 3.60 -4.86 5.72
N SER A 322 3.26 -6.10 5.38
CA SER A 322 3.18 -7.22 6.31
C SER A 322 4.30 -8.23 6.09
N SER A 323 4.49 -9.09 7.06
CA SER A 323 5.38 -10.25 6.93
C SER A 323 4.99 -11.17 5.76
N GLY A 324 3.69 -11.26 5.43
CA GLY A 324 3.21 -12.00 4.28
C GLY A 324 3.74 -11.46 2.96
N HIS A 325 3.57 -10.15 2.72
CA HIS A 325 4.11 -9.46 1.54
C HIS A 325 5.62 -9.64 1.42
N LEU A 326 6.35 -9.33 2.50
CA LEU A 326 7.81 -9.41 2.50
C LEU A 326 8.32 -10.82 2.24
N SER A 327 7.66 -11.83 2.78
CA SER A 327 8.05 -13.24 2.57
C SER A 327 7.96 -13.68 1.13
N GLU A 328 7.07 -13.06 0.35
CA GLU A 328 6.87 -13.33 -1.07
C GLU A 328 7.90 -12.61 -1.94
N TYR A 329 8.19 -11.35 -1.62
CA TYR A 329 9.04 -10.50 -2.45
C TYR A 329 10.53 -10.81 -2.32
N LEU A 330 10.94 -11.40 -1.22
CA LEU A 330 12.32 -11.78 -0.97
C LEU A 330 12.49 -13.32 -0.94
N PRO A 331 13.59 -13.85 -1.46
CA PRO A 331 13.73 -15.28 -1.69
C PRO A 331 14.12 -16.08 -0.42
N TYR A 332 14.02 -15.51 0.77
CA TYR A 332 14.61 -16.11 1.97
C TYR A 332 13.66 -17.04 2.72
N TYR A 333 12.35 -16.72 2.76
CA TYR A 333 11.42 -17.39 3.67
C TYR A 333 10.59 -18.50 3.04
N ARG A 334 10.29 -18.40 1.74
CA ARG A 334 9.42 -19.37 1.05
C ARG A 334 10.16 -20.48 0.33
N LYS A 335 11.50 -20.42 0.23
CA LYS A 335 12.32 -21.35 -0.53
C LYS A 335 13.11 -22.34 0.32
N SER A 336 13.29 -22.11 1.62
CA SER A 336 14.00 -23.00 2.54
C SER A 336 13.10 -23.53 3.63
N ASP A 337 13.40 -24.73 4.15
CA ASP A 337 12.65 -25.27 5.28
C ASP A 337 12.83 -24.46 6.56
N GLU A 338 13.99 -23.84 6.71
CA GLU A 338 14.31 -22.97 7.84
C GLU A 338 13.53 -21.66 7.76
N GLY A 339 13.50 -21.00 6.59
CA GLY A 339 12.69 -19.83 6.35
C GLY A 339 11.19 -20.09 6.51
N ARG A 340 10.72 -21.25 6.05
CA ARG A 340 9.32 -21.68 6.23
C ARG A 340 8.93 -21.93 7.68
N LYS A 341 9.88 -22.33 8.55
CA LYS A 341 9.60 -22.41 9.98
C LYS A 341 9.28 -21.04 10.56
N LEU A 342 10.11 -20.04 10.32
CA LEU A 342 9.86 -18.69 10.78
C LEU A 342 8.57 -18.11 10.17
N LEU A 343 8.31 -18.39 8.89
CA LEU A 343 7.08 -17.96 8.21
C LEU A 343 5.83 -18.57 8.86
N ARG A 344 5.84 -19.84 9.23
CA ARG A 344 4.72 -20.50 9.91
C ARG A 344 4.43 -19.91 11.28
N LEU A 345 5.45 -19.38 11.95
CA LEU A 345 5.31 -18.67 13.22
C LEU A 345 4.69 -17.29 13.04
N ALA A 346 5.06 -16.63 11.96
CA ALA A 346 4.65 -15.26 11.67
C ALA A 346 3.30 -15.18 10.92
N TYR A 347 2.89 -16.25 10.24
CA TYR A 347 1.75 -16.22 9.33
C TYR A 347 1.12 -17.60 9.15
N HIS A 348 -0.15 -17.76 9.52
CA HIS A 348 -0.88 -19.04 9.44
C HIS A 348 -1.23 -19.48 8.02
N GLY A 349 -1.13 -18.63 7.03
CA GLY A 349 -1.34 -18.96 5.61
C GLY A 349 -0.02 -19.07 4.87
N ALA A 350 0.75 -20.13 5.10
CA ALA A 350 2.07 -20.29 4.49
C ALA A 350 2.06 -20.52 2.97
N SER A 351 0.91 -20.76 2.38
CA SER A 351 0.73 -20.85 0.92
C SER A 351 -0.40 -19.92 0.51
N GLY A 352 -0.27 -19.26 -0.62
CA GLY A 352 -1.29 -18.41 -1.23
C GLY A 352 -2.62 -19.11 -1.56
N SER A 353 -2.75 -20.36 -1.15
CA SER A 353 -3.94 -21.18 -1.20
C SER A 353 -4.85 -20.98 0.02
N THR A 354 -4.93 -19.80 0.58
CA THR A 354 -6.11 -19.51 1.39
C THR A 354 -7.28 -19.54 0.42
N PRO A 355 -8.26 -20.45 0.57
CA PRO A 355 -9.44 -20.39 -0.28
C PRO A 355 -9.98 -18.97 -0.14
N ALA A 356 -10.21 -18.30 -1.26
CA ALA A 356 -10.99 -17.08 -1.28
C ALA A 356 -12.35 -17.43 -0.68
N THR A 357 -12.47 -17.36 0.64
CA THR A 357 -13.76 -17.39 1.31
C THR A 357 -14.40 -16.03 1.03
N GLY A 358 -14.92 -15.91 -0.22
CA GLY A 358 -15.98 -14.95 -0.48
C GLY A 358 -17.26 -15.44 0.24
N PRO A 359 -18.28 -14.66 0.45
CA PRO A 359 -19.10 -14.04 -0.59
C PRO A 359 -18.86 -12.60 -0.76
#